data_8e11a7af72a1d52bb5e04e599cc8d757
#
_entry.id   8e11a7af72a1d52bb5e04e599cc8d757
#
_cell.length_a   1.000
_cell.length_b   1.000
_cell.length_c   1.000
_cell.angle_alpha   90.00
_cell.angle_beta   90.00
_cell.angle_gamma   90.00
#
_symmetry.space_group_name_H-M   'P 1'
#
loop_
_entity.id
_entity.type
_entity.pdbx_description
1 polymer ?
#
loop_
_entity_poly.entity_id
_entity_poly.type
_entity_poly.pdbx_seq_one_letter_code
_entity_poly.pdbx_strand_id
1 'polypeptide(L)'
;MKKNEIMSKTKIVCTIGPASESKEMLTKLVKAGMNVMRLNFSHGTHEEHEEKINTLLEINKELSTNVAILLDTKGPEIRTGDFVGGKTSFKKGQTSVICVEDIVGTSERFTITYKDLYKDVKPGGFILVNDGQVELLVDHVEGTDIVCICANDGIVKNKRGINVPGIKLGFDYLSEKDIGDLTFGCQQGVDFIAASFVRRPQDVLDVKKLLIENGRPEIQIIAKIENSEGVENMDEILKVADGIMVARGDLGVEIPAEDVPLIQKELINKCRAAGKIVITATQMLDSMQENPRPTRAEVSDVANAIYDGTDAIMLSGESAQGKYPVEAVETMTKIALKTEGTLDYASLQRKAIRTASLDQSEAICMSVAEIASKFNVAAIVAFTDSGFTARKMSRYRTKSMIIAATPNEQTTRALAINWGVKSVLCKQMDTRAAMIEYAQVIAKENLVEPGEQIIVTAGTPGVAGTTSYLELITVK
;
A
#
# COMPACT_ATOMS: atom_id res chain seq x y z
N MET A 1 -24.67 8.37 12.32
CA MET A 1 -23.87 7.22 12.77
C MET A 1 -24.07 7.06 14.26
N LYS A 2 -24.28 5.84 14.76
CA LYS A 2 -24.42 5.60 16.21
C LYS A 2 -23.08 5.89 16.89
N LYS A 3 -23.12 6.54 18.06
CA LYS A 3 -21.98 6.97 18.89
C LYS A 3 -20.95 5.90 19.32
N ASN A 4 -20.98 4.68 18.77
CA ASN A 4 -20.18 3.54 19.25
C ASN A 4 -19.46 2.73 18.15
N GLU A 5 -19.16 3.30 16.98
CA GLU A 5 -18.31 2.59 16.03
C GLU A 5 -16.85 2.81 16.38
N ILE A 6 -16.27 1.86 17.12
CA ILE A 6 -14.83 1.78 17.37
C ILE A 6 -14.14 1.55 16.02
N MET A 7 -13.43 2.57 15.53
CA MET A 7 -12.64 2.46 14.30
C MET A 7 -11.38 1.65 14.56
N SER A 8 -11.03 0.73 13.65
CA SER A 8 -9.73 0.06 13.68
C SER A 8 -8.61 1.07 13.46
N LYS A 9 -7.49 0.84 14.11
CA LYS A 9 -6.25 1.62 13.92
C LYS A 9 -5.52 1.18 12.68
N THR A 10 -5.49 -0.13 12.41
CA THR A 10 -4.99 -0.71 11.16
C THR A 10 -5.95 -0.36 10.04
N LYS A 11 -5.42 0.15 8.95
CA LYS A 11 -6.19 0.66 7.83
C LYS A 11 -6.51 -0.44 6.81
N ILE A 12 -7.60 -0.26 6.08
CA ILE A 12 -8.05 -1.22 5.08
C ILE A 12 -8.02 -0.57 3.70
N VAL A 13 -7.23 -1.16 2.80
CA VAL A 13 -7.14 -0.81 1.40
C VAL A 13 -8.01 -1.79 0.61
N CYS A 14 -8.95 -1.30 -0.20
CA CYS A 14 -9.80 -2.15 -1.03
C CYS A 14 -9.57 -1.84 -2.51
N THR A 15 -9.29 -2.86 -3.29
CA THR A 15 -9.27 -2.75 -4.74
C THR A 15 -10.69 -2.70 -5.28
N ILE A 16 -10.98 -1.69 -6.10
CA ILE A 16 -12.31 -1.52 -6.70
C ILE A 16 -12.32 -2.06 -8.11
N GLY A 17 -13.34 -2.85 -8.39
CA GLY A 17 -13.58 -3.49 -9.68
C GLY A 17 -15.06 -3.81 -9.88
N PRO A 18 -15.39 -4.70 -10.84
CA PRO A 18 -16.77 -4.92 -11.26
C PRO A 18 -17.76 -5.29 -10.13
N ALA A 19 -17.28 -5.94 -9.05
CA ALA A 19 -18.14 -6.31 -7.92
C ALA A 19 -18.41 -5.15 -6.96
N SER A 20 -17.66 -4.04 -7.04
CA SER A 20 -17.66 -2.99 -6.01
C SER A 20 -17.74 -1.55 -6.53
N GLU A 21 -17.78 -1.32 -7.83
CA GLU A 21 -17.70 0.03 -8.43
C GLU A 21 -18.99 0.86 -8.34
N SER A 22 -20.16 0.24 -8.10
CA SER A 22 -21.41 0.99 -7.98
C SER A 22 -21.41 1.89 -6.73
N LYS A 23 -22.03 3.07 -6.80
CA LYS A 23 -22.16 4.01 -5.67
C LYS A 23 -22.73 3.33 -4.41
N GLU A 24 -23.73 2.45 -4.60
CA GLU A 24 -24.33 1.70 -3.48
C GLU A 24 -23.30 0.79 -2.81
N MET A 25 -22.54 0.04 -3.60
CA MET A 25 -21.54 -0.90 -3.09
C MET A 25 -20.35 -0.17 -2.46
N LEU A 26 -19.82 0.87 -3.11
CA LEU A 26 -18.78 1.74 -2.55
C LEU A 26 -19.22 2.32 -1.19
N THR A 27 -20.45 2.79 -1.09
CA THR A 27 -21.02 3.29 0.17
C THR A 27 -21.01 2.21 1.26
N LYS A 28 -21.35 0.95 0.91
CA LYS A 28 -21.29 -0.18 1.86
C LYS A 28 -19.86 -0.49 2.29
N LEU A 29 -18.89 -0.48 1.36
CA LEU A 29 -17.48 -0.71 1.68
C LEU A 29 -16.92 0.37 2.62
N VAL A 30 -17.23 1.65 2.36
CA VAL A 30 -16.82 2.76 3.25
C VAL A 30 -17.41 2.55 4.66
N LYS A 31 -18.69 2.20 4.77
CA LYS A 31 -19.33 1.91 6.06
C LYS A 31 -18.79 0.66 6.75
N ALA A 32 -18.33 -0.33 6.00
CA ALA A 32 -17.70 -1.55 6.51
C ALA A 32 -16.28 -1.34 7.04
N GLY A 33 -15.63 -0.21 6.68
CA GLY A 33 -14.32 0.15 7.21
C GLY A 33 -13.22 0.43 6.18
N MET A 34 -13.54 0.54 4.89
CA MET A 34 -12.58 0.93 3.86
C MET A 34 -12.00 2.31 4.15
N ASN A 35 -10.68 2.42 4.16
CA ASN A 35 -9.94 3.67 4.37
C ASN A 35 -9.28 4.19 3.10
N VAL A 36 -8.91 3.29 2.18
CA VAL A 36 -8.24 3.63 0.93
C VAL A 36 -8.88 2.84 -0.21
N MET A 37 -9.28 3.55 -1.25
CA MET A 37 -9.72 2.99 -2.53
C MET A 37 -8.51 2.79 -3.43
N ARG A 38 -8.18 1.55 -3.78
CA ARG A 38 -7.15 1.21 -4.75
C ARG A 38 -7.76 1.02 -6.13
N LEU A 39 -7.20 1.72 -7.12
CA LEU A 39 -7.52 1.59 -8.54
C LEU A 39 -6.32 0.95 -9.25
N ASN A 40 -6.54 -0.23 -9.84
CA ASN A 40 -5.50 -0.97 -10.56
C ASN A 40 -5.47 -0.56 -12.03
N PHE A 41 -4.49 0.24 -12.42
CA PHE A 41 -4.33 0.75 -13.79
C PHE A 41 -3.74 -0.27 -14.79
N SER A 42 -3.50 -1.51 -14.35
CA SER A 42 -3.28 -2.62 -15.28
C SER A 42 -4.56 -2.97 -16.07
N HIS A 43 -5.72 -2.54 -15.58
CA HIS A 43 -7.05 -2.79 -16.14
C HIS A 43 -7.86 -1.50 -16.21
N GLY A 44 -8.87 -1.51 -17.09
CA GLY A 44 -9.78 -0.37 -17.25
C GLY A 44 -9.21 0.78 -18.08
N THR A 45 -10.05 1.80 -18.32
CA THR A 45 -9.71 3.04 -19.02
C THR A 45 -9.63 4.21 -18.04
N HIS A 46 -9.07 5.34 -18.47
CA HIS A 46 -9.04 6.56 -17.66
C HIS A 46 -10.44 7.03 -17.29
N GLU A 47 -11.39 6.94 -18.23
CA GLU A 47 -12.80 7.32 -18.02
C GLU A 47 -13.48 6.48 -16.94
N GLU A 48 -13.28 5.16 -16.95
CA GLU A 48 -13.80 4.25 -15.93
C GLU A 48 -13.20 4.55 -14.54
N HIS A 49 -11.91 4.90 -14.49
CA HIS A 49 -11.27 5.29 -13.24
C HIS A 49 -11.76 6.65 -12.74
N GLU A 50 -11.98 7.62 -13.61
CA GLU A 50 -12.54 8.94 -13.28
C GLU A 50 -13.93 8.82 -12.67
N GLU A 51 -14.82 7.99 -13.24
CA GLU A 51 -16.15 7.74 -12.68
C GLU A 51 -16.08 7.20 -11.23
N LYS A 52 -15.18 6.25 -10.97
CA LYS A 52 -14.98 5.68 -9.62
C LYS A 52 -14.44 6.73 -8.64
N ILE A 53 -13.50 7.57 -9.08
CA ILE A 53 -12.94 8.67 -8.29
C ILE A 53 -14.04 9.66 -7.92
N ASN A 54 -14.82 10.13 -8.89
CA ASN A 54 -15.89 11.08 -8.69
C ASN A 54 -16.95 10.53 -7.74
N THR A 55 -17.34 9.25 -7.92
CA THR A 55 -18.30 8.57 -7.04
C THR A 55 -17.80 8.50 -5.60
N LEU A 56 -16.51 8.18 -5.38
CA LEU A 56 -15.93 8.17 -4.03
C LEU A 56 -15.92 9.57 -3.40
N LEU A 57 -15.55 10.61 -4.16
CA LEU A 57 -15.54 11.98 -3.65
C LEU A 57 -16.95 12.46 -3.24
N GLU A 58 -17.99 12.06 -3.97
CA GLU A 58 -19.37 12.30 -3.57
C GLU A 58 -19.72 11.58 -2.25
N ILE A 59 -19.37 10.29 -2.14
CA ILE A 59 -19.61 9.49 -0.91
C ILE A 59 -18.87 10.12 0.29
N ASN A 60 -17.63 10.57 0.11
CA ASN A 60 -16.88 11.24 1.16
C ASN A 60 -17.61 12.49 1.68
N LYS A 61 -18.20 13.28 0.79
CA LYS A 61 -19.01 14.46 1.16
C LYS A 61 -20.29 14.06 1.88
N GLU A 62 -21.03 13.08 1.34
CA GLU A 62 -22.31 12.61 1.90
C GLU A 62 -22.16 12.00 3.30
N LEU A 63 -21.09 11.23 3.52
CA LEU A 63 -20.84 10.53 4.78
C LEU A 63 -19.90 11.28 5.74
N SER A 64 -19.34 12.42 5.32
CA SER A 64 -18.29 13.14 6.06
C SER A 64 -17.11 12.23 6.38
N THR A 65 -16.65 11.46 5.37
CA THR A 65 -15.48 10.55 5.45
C THR A 65 -14.31 11.09 4.62
N ASN A 66 -13.13 10.54 4.82
CA ASN A 66 -11.90 10.94 4.14
C ASN A 66 -11.20 9.73 3.53
N VAL A 67 -11.93 8.87 2.82
CA VAL A 67 -11.34 7.72 2.13
C VAL A 67 -10.41 8.22 1.05
N ALA A 68 -9.15 7.75 1.08
CA ALA A 68 -8.11 8.16 0.13
C ALA A 68 -8.19 7.38 -1.19
N ILE A 69 -7.52 7.92 -2.21
CA ILE A 69 -7.41 7.34 -3.55
C ILE A 69 -5.97 6.92 -3.80
N LEU A 70 -5.76 5.64 -4.10
CA LEU A 70 -4.47 5.07 -4.43
C LEU A 70 -4.50 4.54 -5.87
N LEU A 71 -3.69 5.15 -6.74
CA LEU A 71 -3.44 4.70 -8.11
C LEU A 71 -2.31 3.66 -8.07
N ASP A 72 -2.59 2.44 -8.50
CA ASP A 72 -1.61 1.35 -8.61
C ASP A 72 -1.20 1.20 -10.07
N THR A 73 0.07 1.51 -10.40
CA THR A 73 0.59 1.50 -11.76
C THR A 73 0.71 0.07 -12.30
N LYS A 74 0.73 -0.05 -13.62
CA LYS A 74 1.02 -1.34 -14.25
C LYS A 74 2.47 -1.75 -14.00
N GLY A 75 3.40 -0.80 -14.11
CA GLY A 75 4.82 -1.04 -14.01
C GLY A 75 5.43 -1.81 -15.19
N PRO A 76 6.73 -2.04 -15.15
CA PRO A 76 7.49 -2.66 -16.24
C PRO A 76 7.38 -4.19 -16.21
N GLU A 77 6.26 -4.72 -16.70
CA GLU A 77 6.04 -6.16 -16.84
C GLU A 77 6.60 -6.72 -18.15
N ILE A 78 7.24 -7.88 -18.06
CA ILE A 78 7.54 -8.72 -19.22
C ILE A 78 6.40 -9.71 -19.44
N ARG A 79 5.91 -9.83 -20.66
CA ARG A 79 4.82 -10.76 -21.02
C ARG A 79 5.16 -11.60 -22.24
N THR A 80 4.59 -12.80 -22.32
CA THR A 80 4.61 -13.59 -23.55
C THR A 80 3.81 -12.89 -24.65
N GLY A 81 4.14 -13.19 -25.91
CA GLY A 81 3.28 -12.88 -27.05
C GLY A 81 2.03 -13.76 -27.09
N ASP A 82 1.37 -13.77 -28.26
CA ASP A 82 0.22 -14.62 -28.53
C ASP A 82 0.68 -16.02 -28.98
N PHE A 83 -0.10 -17.04 -28.60
CA PHE A 83 0.12 -18.44 -29.01
C PHE A 83 -0.91 -18.90 -30.01
N VAL A 84 -0.52 -19.83 -30.88
CA VAL A 84 -1.43 -20.50 -31.82
C VAL A 84 -2.59 -21.13 -31.04
N GLY A 85 -3.81 -20.80 -31.45
CA GLY A 85 -5.01 -21.29 -30.76
C GLY A 85 -5.26 -20.68 -29.37
N GLY A 86 -4.57 -19.56 -29.01
CA GLY A 86 -4.78 -18.81 -27.76
C GLY A 86 -4.13 -19.41 -26.54
N LYS A 87 -3.52 -20.58 -26.61
CA LYS A 87 -2.79 -21.26 -25.54
C LYS A 87 -1.82 -22.30 -26.09
N THR A 88 -0.79 -22.63 -25.31
CA THR A 88 0.16 -23.69 -25.65
C THR A 88 0.46 -24.56 -24.43
N SER A 89 0.94 -25.81 -24.68
CA SER A 89 1.29 -26.75 -23.60
C SER A 89 2.78 -27.03 -23.65
N PHE A 90 3.46 -26.69 -22.58
CA PHE A 90 4.85 -26.99 -22.33
C PHE A 90 4.99 -28.37 -21.69
N LYS A 91 6.04 -29.11 -22.04
CA LYS A 91 6.34 -30.45 -21.52
C LYS A 91 7.72 -30.48 -20.88
N LYS A 92 7.82 -31.12 -19.74
CA LYS A 92 9.10 -31.32 -19.05
C LYS A 92 10.15 -31.95 -19.98
N GLY A 93 11.35 -31.36 -20.03
CA GLY A 93 12.46 -31.79 -20.88
C GLY A 93 12.38 -31.30 -22.31
N GLN A 94 11.29 -30.61 -22.71
CA GLN A 94 11.15 -30.03 -24.05
C GLN A 94 12.08 -28.81 -24.17
N THR A 95 12.74 -28.67 -25.32
CA THR A 95 13.44 -27.45 -25.71
C THR A 95 12.46 -26.39 -26.14
N SER A 96 12.63 -25.17 -25.66
CA SER A 96 11.80 -24.01 -25.98
C SER A 96 12.69 -22.80 -26.25
N VAL A 97 12.42 -22.07 -27.32
CA VAL A 97 13.21 -20.90 -27.73
C VAL A 97 12.40 -19.64 -27.55
N ILE A 98 12.95 -18.69 -26.80
CA ILE A 98 12.41 -17.32 -26.70
C ILE A 98 13.14 -16.46 -27.72
N CYS A 99 12.39 -15.88 -28.67
CA CYS A 99 12.94 -15.09 -29.77
C CYS A 99 12.54 -13.62 -29.73
N VAL A 100 13.30 -12.78 -30.43
CA VAL A 100 13.06 -11.34 -30.52
C VAL A 100 12.00 -10.98 -31.60
N GLU A 101 11.78 -11.84 -32.59
CA GLU A 101 10.81 -11.61 -33.65
C GLU A 101 9.38 -11.65 -33.11
N ASP A 102 8.51 -10.80 -33.66
CA ASP A 102 7.09 -10.84 -33.34
C ASP A 102 6.39 -11.96 -34.11
N ILE A 103 6.16 -13.06 -33.41
CA ILE A 103 5.50 -14.26 -33.99
C ILE A 103 4.30 -14.66 -33.13
N VAL A 104 3.34 -15.36 -33.74
CA VAL A 104 2.37 -16.16 -33.00
C VAL A 104 3.06 -17.47 -32.62
N GLY A 105 3.35 -17.63 -31.32
CA GLY A 105 4.25 -18.65 -30.81
C GLY A 105 3.61 -20.03 -30.61
N THR A 106 4.46 -20.98 -30.31
CA THR A 106 4.15 -22.33 -29.81
C THR A 106 4.98 -22.61 -28.57
N SER A 107 4.88 -23.81 -27.98
CA SER A 107 5.78 -24.21 -26.87
C SER A 107 7.24 -24.45 -27.35
N GLU A 108 7.49 -24.58 -28.62
CA GLU A 108 8.84 -24.78 -29.18
C GLU A 108 9.56 -23.44 -29.41
N ARG A 109 8.80 -22.41 -29.86
CA ARG A 109 9.33 -21.07 -30.14
C ARG A 109 8.25 -20.03 -29.90
N PHE A 110 8.56 -19.01 -29.11
CA PHE A 110 7.64 -17.91 -28.78
C PHE A 110 8.39 -16.60 -28.51
N THR A 111 7.66 -15.51 -28.53
CA THR A 111 8.20 -14.16 -28.28
C THR A 111 7.73 -13.60 -26.93
N ILE A 112 8.46 -12.59 -26.45
CA ILE A 112 8.13 -11.82 -25.25
C ILE A 112 8.20 -10.32 -25.52
N THR A 113 7.64 -9.51 -24.64
CA THR A 113 7.60 -8.04 -24.78
C THR A 113 8.97 -7.38 -24.63
N TYR A 114 9.83 -7.89 -23.74
CA TYR A 114 11.19 -7.37 -23.52
C TYR A 114 12.19 -8.07 -24.47
N LYS A 115 12.47 -7.44 -25.59
CA LYS A 115 13.28 -8.03 -26.67
C LYS A 115 14.76 -8.17 -26.32
N ASP A 116 15.26 -7.40 -25.37
CA ASP A 116 16.67 -7.40 -24.95
C ASP A 116 16.98 -8.40 -23.83
N LEU A 117 16.02 -9.23 -23.41
CA LEU A 117 16.22 -10.21 -22.33
C LEU A 117 17.42 -11.13 -22.56
N TYR A 118 17.75 -11.44 -23.81
CA TYR A 118 18.91 -12.26 -24.17
C TYR A 118 20.26 -11.67 -23.71
N LYS A 119 20.32 -10.34 -23.45
CA LYS A 119 21.51 -9.66 -22.93
C LYS A 119 21.66 -9.83 -21.41
N ASP A 120 20.54 -10.03 -20.71
CA ASP A 120 20.50 -10.03 -19.24
C ASP A 120 20.57 -11.45 -18.66
N VAL A 121 20.04 -12.46 -19.36
CA VAL A 121 20.00 -13.85 -18.88
C VAL A 121 21.35 -14.56 -19.02
N LYS A 122 21.55 -15.57 -18.18
CA LYS A 122 22.76 -16.43 -18.19
C LYS A 122 22.36 -17.90 -18.15
N PRO A 123 23.19 -18.81 -18.71
CA PRO A 123 22.99 -20.23 -18.55
C PRO A 123 22.86 -20.64 -17.08
N GLY A 124 21.88 -21.51 -16.80
CA GLY A 124 21.54 -21.95 -15.45
C GLY A 124 20.53 -21.05 -14.73
N GLY A 125 20.18 -19.88 -15.28
CA GLY A 125 19.10 -19.04 -14.77
C GLY A 125 17.72 -19.59 -15.11
N PHE A 126 16.70 -19.16 -14.37
CA PHE A 126 15.31 -19.55 -14.62
C PHE A 126 14.52 -18.39 -15.22
N ILE A 127 13.61 -18.72 -16.16
CA ILE A 127 12.56 -17.84 -16.67
C ILE A 127 11.24 -18.49 -16.29
N LEU A 128 10.47 -17.78 -15.46
CA LEU A 128 9.19 -18.23 -14.95
C LEU A 128 8.07 -17.66 -15.80
N VAL A 129 7.15 -18.50 -16.27
CA VAL A 129 6.04 -18.11 -17.12
C VAL A 129 4.72 -18.36 -16.41
N ASN A 130 3.77 -17.40 -16.50
CA ASN A 130 2.45 -17.48 -15.90
C ASN A 130 2.52 -17.73 -14.39
N ASP A 131 3.13 -16.78 -13.66
CA ASP A 131 3.30 -16.81 -12.20
C ASP A 131 4.01 -18.09 -11.70
N GLY A 132 5.03 -18.53 -12.44
CA GLY A 132 5.83 -19.72 -12.09
C GLY A 132 5.16 -21.06 -12.40
N GLN A 133 4.00 -21.08 -13.07
CA GLN A 133 3.34 -22.34 -13.47
C GLN A 133 4.16 -23.14 -14.50
N VAL A 134 4.97 -22.46 -15.31
CA VAL A 134 5.96 -23.07 -16.19
C VAL A 134 7.33 -22.47 -15.89
N GLU A 135 8.29 -23.35 -15.66
CA GLU A 135 9.69 -23.00 -15.40
C GLU A 135 10.56 -23.40 -16.60
N LEU A 136 11.29 -22.42 -17.13
CA LEU A 136 12.22 -22.59 -18.22
C LEU A 136 13.64 -22.38 -17.72
N LEU A 137 14.47 -23.42 -17.72
CA LEU A 137 15.90 -23.34 -17.41
C LEU A 137 16.65 -22.84 -18.64
N VAL A 138 17.34 -21.73 -18.54
CA VAL A 138 18.18 -21.20 -19.63
C VAL A 138 19.37 -22.15 -19.84
N ASP A 139 19.44 -22.74 -21.02
CA ASP A 139 20.56 -23.60 -21.44
C ASP A 139 21.71 -22.73 -22.01
N HIS A 140 21.40 -21.96 -23.04
CA HIS A 140 22.37 -21.02 -23.65
C HIS A 140 21.64 -19.91 -24.42
N VAL A 141 22.41 -18.93 -24.88
CA VAL A 141 21.94 -17.86 -25.78
C VAL A 141 22.65 -18.05 -27.11
N GLU A 142 21.87 -18.17 -28.21
CA GLU A 142 22.40 -18.28 -29.57
C GLU A 142 21.96 -17.05 -30.38
N GLY A 143 22.90 -16.14 -30.64
CA GLY A 143 22.59 -14.84 -31.23
C GLY A 143 21.66 -14.02 -30.35
N THR A 144 20.40 -13.84 -30.73
CA THR A 144 19.34 -13.16 -29.96
C THR A 144 18.30 -14.13 -29.38
N ASP A 145 18.44 -15.42 -29.65
CA ASP A 145 17.55 -16.47 -29.19
C ASP A 145 17.99 -17.00 -27.83
N ILE A 146 17.05 -17.12 -26.90
CA ILE A 146 17.29 -17.74 -25.60
C ILE A 146 16.76 -19.18 -25.68
N VAL A 147 17.69 -20.14 -25.65
CA VAL A 147 17.36 -21.57 -25.68
C VAL A 147 17.16 -22.06 -24.25
N CYS A 148 16.00 -22.62 -23.96
CA CYS A 148 15.61 -23.08 -22.64
C CYS A 148 15.16 -24.55 -22.66
N ILE A 149 15.27 -25.20 -21.50
CA ILE A 149 14.71 -26.52 -21.23
C ILE A 149 13.56 -26.37 -20.26
N CYS A 150 12.36 -26.89 -20.59
CA CYS A 150 11.20 -26.87 -19.70
C CYS A 150 11.46 -27.75 -18.46
N ALA A 151 11.39 -27.20 -17.27
CA ALA A 151 11.61 -27.94 -16.01
C ALA A 151 10.36 -28.73 -15.57
N ASN A 152 9.17 -28.30 -15.96
CA ASN A 152 7.89 -28.92 -15.59
C ASN A 152 6.86 -28.85 -16.72
N ASP A 153 5.75 -29.59 -16.56
CA ASP A 153 4.60 -29.50 -17.46
C ASP A 153 3.72 -28.30 -17.09
N GLY A 154 3.13 -27.63 -18.10
CA GLY A 154 2.16 -26.59 -17.85
C GLY A 154 1.45 -26.07 -19.11
N ILE A 155 0.34 -25.34 -18.91
CA ILE A 155 -0.42 -24.70 -20.01
C ILE A 155 -0.34 -23.19 -19.84
N VAL A 156 0.08 -22.50 -20.88
CA VAL A 156 0.21 -21.04 -20.90
C VAL A 156 -0.75 -20.46 -21.94
N LYS A 157 -1.52 -19.44 -21.52
CA LYS A 157 -2.40 -18.66 -22.42
C LYS A 157 -1.61 -17.47 -22.99
N ASN A 158 -2.25 -16.73 -23.90
CA ASN A 158 -1.70 -15.49 -24.47
C ASN A 158 -1.35 -14.46 -23.39
N LYS A 159 -0.29 -13.68 -23.62
CA LYS A 159 0.07 -12.47 -22.86
C LYS A 159 0.24 -12.69 -21.35
N ARG A 160 0.86 -13.81 -20.96
CA ARG A 160 1.13 -14.15 -19.56
C ARG A 160 2.41 -13.52 -19.06
N GLY A 161 2.45 -13.19 -17.77
CA GLY A 161 3.61 -12.63 -17.09
C GLY A 161 4.84 -13.53 -17.21
N ILE A 162 5.99 -12.88 -17.30
CA ILE A 162 7.33 -13.48 -17.27
C ILE A 162 8.07 -12.88 -16.10
N ASN A 163 8.60 -13.73 -15.22
CA ASN A 163 9.51 -13.35 -14.16
C ASN A 163 10.89 -13.96 -14.40
N VAL A 164 11.92 -13.24 -14.00
CA VAL A 164 13.32 -13.68 -14.20
C VAL A 164 14.06 -13.51 -12.87
N PRO A 165 13.88 -14.43 -11.91
CA PRO A 165 14.41 -14.29 -10.56
C PRO A 165 15.94 -14.10 -10.54
N GLY A 166 16.40 -13.15 -9.72
CA GLY A 166 17.83 -12.88 -9.54
C GLY A 166 18.53 -12.20 -10.72
N ILE A 167 17.80 -11.79 -11.76
CA ILE A 167 18.34 -11.11 -12.94
C ILE A 167 18.05 -9.61 -12.87
N LYS A 168 19.08 -8.78 -13.03
CA LYS A 168 18.92 -7.32 -13.14
C LYS A 168 18.57 -6.96 -14.57
N LEU A 169 17.33 -6.46 -14.74
CA LEU A 169 16.79 -6.11 -16.05
C LEU A 169 17.19 -4.69 -16.47
N GLY A 170 17.58 -4.52 -17.73
CA GLY A 170 18.16 -3.28 -18.29
C GLY A 170 17.15 -2.28 -18.85
N PHE A 171 15.82 -2.50 -18.75
CA PHE A 171 14.81 -1.60 -19.34
C PHE A 171 14.47 -0.40 -18.45
N ASP A 172 13.95 0.66 -19.07
CA ASP A 172 13.48 1.85 -18.39
C ASP A 172 12.28 1.50 -17.49
N TYR A 173 12.22 2.17 -16.32
CA TYR A 173 11.19 1.89 -15.34
C TYR A 173 9.79 2.33 -15.78
N LEU A 174 9.66 3.55 -16.31
CA LEU A 174 8.38 4.11 -16.74
C LEU A 174 8.11 3.82 -18.22
N SER A 175 7.05 3.08 -18.51
CA SER A 175 6.51 2.93 -19.85
C SER A 175 5.70 4.17 -20.26
N GLU A 176 5.43 4.34 -21.58
CA GLU A 176 4.53 5.40 -22.06
C GLU A 176 3.15 5.33 -21.39
N LYS A 177 2.65 4.09 -21.13
CA LYS A 177 1.39 3.89 -20.42
C LYS A 177 1.49 4.39 -18.98
N ASP A 178 2.54 4.04 -18.25
CA ASP A 178 2.72 4.49 -16.85
C ASP A 178 2.82 6.02 -16.78
N ILE A 179 3.51 6.66 -17.73
CA ILE A 179 3.59 8.12 -17.82
C ILE A 179 2.18 8.73 -18.02
N GLY A 180 1.38 8.15 -18.93
CA GLY A 180 -0.01 8.57 -19.16
C GLY A 180 -0.88 8.40 -17.93
N ASP A 181 -0.80 7.24 -17.26
CA ASP A 181 -1.58 6.91 -16.06
C ASP A 181 -1.21 7.83 -14.88
N LEU A 182 0.08 8.08 -14.65
CA LEU A 182 0.55 8.98 -13.61
C LEU A 182 0.14 10.43 -13.86
N THR A 183 0.21 10.89 -15.12
CA THR A 183 -0.25 12.24 -15.52
C THR A 183 -1.75 12.39 -15.27
N PHE A 184 -2.54 11.37 -15.62
CA PHE A 184 -3.97 11.32 -15.32
C PHE A 184 -4.21 11.36 -13.80
N GLY A 185 -3.48 10.56 -13.02
CA GLY A 185 -3.58 10.55 -11.56
C GLY A 185 -3.30 11.94 -10.93
N CYS A 186 -2.32 12.66 -11.46
CA CYS A 186 -2.04 14.05 -11.07
C CYS A 186 -3.23 14.98 -11.34
N GLN A 187 -3.87 14.86 -12.50
CA GLN A 187 -5.04 15.66 -12.89
C GLN A 187 -6.24 15.36 -11.99
N GLN A 188 -6.49 14.09 -11.68
CA GLN A 188 -7.60 13.65 -10.84
C GLN A 188 -7.38 13.89 -9.34
N GLY A 189 -6.17 14.27 -8.94
CA GLY A 189 -5.86 14.57 -7.53
C GLY A 189 -5.88 13.35 -6.63
N VAL A 190 -5.29 12.24 -7.09
CA VAL A 190 -5.08 11.05 -6.26
C VAL A 190 -4.15 11.37 -5.08
N ASP A 191 -4.25 10.60 -4.01
CA ASP A 191 -3.49 10.84 -2.78
C ASP A 191 -2.20 10.02 -2.74
N PHE A 192 -2.20 8.85 -3.39
CA PHE A 192 -1.08 7.90 -3.41
C PHE A 192 -0.85 7.32 -4.80
N ILE A 193 0.41 7.06 -5.11
CA ILE A 193 0.85 6.21 -6.20
C ILE A 193 1.46 4.94 -5.60
N ALA A 194 0.91 3.77 -5.89
CA ALA A 194 1.58 2.50 -5.66
C ALA A 194 2.38 2.16 -6.93
N ALA A 195 3.69 2.30 -6.83
CA ALA A 195 4.63 2.11 -7.94
C ALA A 195 5.01 0.63 -8.03
N SER A 196 4.56 -0.06 -9.09
CA SER A 196 4.75 -1.50 -9.27
C SER A 196 6.16 -1.86 -9.70
N PHE A 197 6.64 -3.04 -9.26
CA PHE A 197 7.94 -3.62 -9.63
C PHE A 197 9.15 -2.71 -9.37
N VAL A 198 9.15 -1.96 -8.26
CA VAL A 198 10.30 -1.13 -7.87
C VAL A 198 11.50 -2.02 -7.57
N ARG A 199 12.64 -1.75 -8.21
CA ARG A 199 13.90 -2.49 -8.09
C ARG A 199 14.97 -1.70 -7.35
N ARG A 200 14.97 -0.38 -7.51
CA ARG A 200 16.03 0.52 -7.01
C ARG A 200 15.51 1.93 -6.74
N PRO A 201 16.24 2.75 -5.97
CA PRO A 201 15.83 4.12 -5.65
C PRO A 201 15.47 4.97 -6.87
N GLN A 202 16.19 4.78 -7.98
CA GLN A 202 15.99 5.56 -9.20
C GLN A 202 14.57 5.38 -9.74
N ASP A 203 14.00 4.19 -9.66
CA ASP A 203 12.63 3.91 -10.12
C ASP A 203 11.61 4.80 -9.39
N VAL A 204 11.78 5.00 -8.06
CA VAL A 204 10.95 5.92 -7.26
C VAL A 204 11.21 7.38 -7.62
N LEU A 205 12.48 7.74 -7.85
CA LEU A 205 12.85 9.12 -8.22
C LEU A 205 12.31 9.51 -9.58
N ASP A 206 12.22 8.58 -10.53
CA ASP A 206 11.62 8.81 -11.84
C ASP A 206 10.11 9.12 -11.72
N VAL A 207 9.38 8.36 -10.89
CA VAL A 207 7.98 8.68 -10.56
C VAL A 207 7.90 10.05 -9.90
N LYS A 208 8.72 10.33 -8.90
CA LYS A 208 8.72 11.60 -8.16
C LYS A 208 8.97 12.79 -9.08
N LYS A 209 9.91 12.67 -10.01
CA LYS A 209 10.19 13.68 -11.02
C LYS A 209 8.94 14.00 -11.84
N LEU A 210 8.24 12.97 -12.32
CA LEU A 210 7.01 13.14 -13.10
C LEU A 210 5.90 13.82 -12.30
N LEU A 211 5.74 13.49 -11.01
CA LEU A 211 4.77 14.16 -10.13
C LEU A 211 5.10 15.64 -9.95
N ILE A 212 6.37 16.01 -9.79
CA ILE A 212 6.84 17.39 -9.68
C ILE A 212 6.58 18.15 -11.00
N GLU A 213 6.89 17.56 -12.15
CA GLU A 213 6.66 18.15 -13.47
C GLU A 213 5.17 18.39 -13.75
N ASN A 214 4.28 17.57 -13.18
CA ASN A 214 2.83 17.76 -13.22
C ASN A 214 2.28 18.65 -12.09
N GLY A 215 3.13 19.30 -11.29
CA GLY A 215 2.74 20.23 -10.24
C GLY A 215 2.10 19.56 -9.00
N ARG A 216 2.34 18.27 -8.77
CA ARG A 216 1.74 17.49 -7.67
C ARG A 216 2.80 16.79 -6.79
N PRO A 217 3.79 17.54 -6.26
CA PRO A 217 4.88 16.96 -5.46
C PRO A 217 4.42 16.37 -4.11
N GLU A 218 3.19 16.66 -3.69
CA GLU A 218 2.59 16.20 -2.42
C GLU A 218 2.01 14.78 -2.50
N ILE A 219 1.78 14.23 -3.71
CA ILE A 219 1.31 12.85 -3.86
C ILE A 219 2.37 11.90 -3.32
N GLN A 220 1.97 11.00 -2.41
CA GLN A 220 2.89 10.09 -1.75
C GLN A 220 3.13 8.83 -2.59
N ILE A 221 4.38 8.37 -2.64
CA ILE A 221 4.79 7.20 -3.42
C ILE A 221 4.98 6.00 -2.50
N ILE A 222 4.20 4.95 -2.72
CA ILE A 222 4.29 3.65 -2.08
C ILE A 222 5.01 2.70 -3.04
N ALA A 223 6.27 2.38 -2.76
CA ALA A 223 7.03 1.45 -3.60
C ALA A 223 6.57 0.01 -3.34
N LYS A 224 6.17 -0.71 -4.37
CA LYS A 224 5.79 -2.12 -4.27
C LYS A 224 7.04 -2.99 -4.40
N ILE A 225 7.30 -3.79 -3.36
CA ILE A 225 8.41 -4.75 -3.34
C ILE A 225 7.86 -6.09 -3.80
N GLU A 226 8.19 -6.43 -5.03
CA GLU A 226 7.62 -7.54 -5.82
C GLU A 226 8.69 -8.47 -6.39
N ASN A 227 9.98 -8.14 -6.20
CA ASN A 227 11.10 -8.86 -6.78
C ASN A 227 12.31 -8.89 -5.85
N SER A 228 13.27 -9.77 -6.13
CA SER A 228 14.47 -9.96 -5.33
C SER A 228 15.36 -8.71 -5.29
N GLU A 229 15.52 -7.99 -6.41
CA GLU A 229 16.31 -6.75 -6.48
C GLU A 229 15.73 -5.66 -5.56
N GLY A 230 14.39 -5.53 -5.51
CA GLY A 230 13.70 -4.60 -4.61
C GLY A 230 13.92 -4.93 -3.13
N VAL A 231 13.96 -6.22 -2.78
CA VAL A 231 14.30 -6.67 -1.41
C VAL A 231 15.75 -6.31 -1.07
N GLU A 232 16.71 -6.58 -1.96
CA GLU A 232 18.13 -6.24 -1.78
C GLU A 232 18.35 -4.74 -1.57
N ASN A 233 17.65 -3.91 -2.35
CA ASN A 233 17.79 -2.46 -2.35
C ASN A 233 16.83 -1.74 -1.39
N MET A 234 16.11 -2.48 -0.53
CA MET A 234 15.04 -1.96 0.33
C MET A 234 15.44 -0.73 1.14
N ASP A 235 16.63 -0.72 1.74
CA ASP A 235 17.09 0.38 2.58
C ASP A 235 17.26 1.68 1.79
N GLU A 236 17.75 1.57 0.56
CA GLU A 236 17.92 2.73 -0.33
C GLU A 236 16.59 3.20 -0.94
N ILE A 237 15.71 2.25 -1.31
CA ILE A 237 14.35 2.56 -1.77
C ILE A 237 13.59 3.31 -0.66
N LEU A 238 13.69 2.84 0.58
CA LEU A 238 13.00 3.42 1.70
C LEU A 238 13.44 4.87 2.01
N LYS A 239 14.66 5.28 1.63
CA LYS A 239 15.11 6.68 1.79
C LYS A 239 14.32 7.65 0.91
N VAL A 240 13.89 7.23 -0.27
CA VAL A 240 13.25 8.08 -1.30
C VAL A 240 11.75 7.89 -1.43
N ALA A 241 11.20 6.71 -1.09
CA ALA A 241 9.77 6.42 -1.06
C ALA A 241 9.09 6.94 0.21
N ASP A 242 7.78 7.21 0.16
CA ASP A 242 6.95 7.60 1.31
C ASP A 242 6.41 6.40 2.08
N GLY A 243 6.37 5.25 1.45
CA GLY A 243 5.97 3.97 2.04
C GLY A 243 6.32 2.79 1.15
N ILE A 244 5.98 1.60 1.65
CA ILE A 244 6.23 0.33 0.97
C ILE A 244 4.93 -0.48 0.93
N MET A 245 4.73 -1.23 -0.15
CA MET A 245 3.74 -2.30 -0.22
C MET A 245 4.47 -3.64 -0.33
N VAL A 246 4.23 -4.53 0.62
CA VAL A 246 4.70 -5.92 0.57
C VAL A 246 3.69 -6.70 -0.28
N ALA A 247 3.97 -6.83 -1.57
CA ALA A 247 3.10 -7.48 -2.55
C ALA A 247 3.44 -8.97 -2.64
N ARG A 248 2.92 -9.75 -1.68
CA ARG A 248 3.33 -11.14 -1.43
C ARG A 248 3.07 -12.10 -2.59
N GLY A 249 2.06 -11.81 -3.42
CA GLY A 249 1.73 -12.62 -4.59
C GLY A 249 2.87 -12.64 -5.59
N ASP A 250 3.28 -11.47 -6.07
CA ASP A 250 4.35 -11.32 -7.06
C ASP A 250 5.71 -11.65 -6.44
N LEU A 251 5.94 -11.21 -5.20
CA LEU A 251 7.18 -11.52 -4.48
C LEU A 251 7.40 -13.02 -4.31
N GLY A 252 6.34 -13.80 -4.03
CA GLY A 252 6.43 -15.26 -3.87
C GLY A 252 6.65 -16.04 -5.17
N VAL A 253 6.59 -15.36 -6.32
CA VAL A 253 7.06 -15.92 -7.61
C VAL A 253 8.56 -15.73 -7.78
N GLU A 254 9.11 -14.62 -7.27
CA GLU A 254 10.50 -14.21 -7.43
C GLU A 254 11.45 -14.80 -6.37
N ILE A 255 10.91 -15.16 -5.20
CA ILE A 255 11.68 -15.72 -4.07
C ILE A 255 11.03 -17.00 -3.56
N PRO A 256 11.78 -17.88 -2.84
CA PRO A 256 11.19 -19.07 -2.21
C PRO A 256 10.01 -18.72 -1.31
N ALA A 257 8.93 -19.49 -1.40
CA ALA A 257 7.69 -19.21 -0.67
C ALA A 257 7.88 -19.17 0.85
N GLU A 258 8.80 -19.99 1.37
CA GLU A 258 9.17 -20.05 2.79
C GLU A 258 9.87 -18.80 3.29
N ASP A 259 10.50 -18.01 2.40
CA ASP A 259 11.19 -16.77 2.74
C ASP A 259 10.25 -15.55 2.80
N VAL A 260 9.10 -15.60 2.10
CA VAL A 260 8.13 -14.50 2.04
C VAL A 260 7.71 -14.01 3.43
N PRO A 261 7.34 -14.86 4.41
CA PRO A 261 6.98 -14.39 5.75
C PRO A 261 8.11 -13.72 6.51
N LEU A 262 9.36 -14.15 6.29
CA LEU A 262 10.54 -13.56 6.92
C LEU A 262 10.82 -12.17 6.35
N ILE A 263 10.79 -12.05 5.03
CA ILE A 263 10.97 -10.78 4.31
C ILE A 263 9.84 -9.81 4.67
N GLN A 264 8.57 -10.25 4.74
CA GLN A 264 7.46 -9.42 5.19
C GLN A 264 7.76 -8.77 6.56
N LYS A 265 8.21 -9.58 7.53
CA LYS A 265 8.54 -9.08 8.88
C LYS A 265 9.69 -8.08 8.85
N GLU A 266 10.70 -8.34 8.04
CA GLU A 266 11.84 -7.44 7.89
C GLU A 266 11.41 -6.11 7.27
N LEU A 267 10.67 -6.12 6.15
CA LEU A 267 10.16 -4.94 5.47
C LEU A 267 9.27 -4.09 6.40
N ILE A 268 8.33 -4.72 7.13
CA ILE A 268 7.49 -4.03 8.11
C ILE A 268 8.35 -3.36 9.21
N ASN A 269 9.34 -4.07 9.75
CA ASN A 269 10.20 -3.54 10.80
C ASN A 269 11.05 -2.35 10.31
N LYS A 270 11.60 -2.41 9.08
CA LYS A 270 12.36 -1.32 8.46
C LYS A 270 11.48 -0.07 8.24
N CYS A 271 10.27 -0.24 7.69
CA CYS A 271 9.31 0.86 7.50
C CYS A 271 8.96 1.53 8.82
N ARG A 272 8.65 0.75 9.86
CA ARG A 272 8.36 1.27 11.18
C ARG A 272 9.55 2.02 11.80
N ALA A 273 10.76 1.50 11.65
CA ALA A 273 11.97 2.17 12.13
C ALA A 273 12.20 3.51 11.40
N ALA A 274 11.88 3.58 10.12
CA ALA A 274 11.95 4.80 9.32
C ALA A 274 10.76 5.75 9.53
N GLY A 275 9.69 5.32 10.23
CA GLY A 275 8.45 6.10 10.38
C GLY A 275 7.67 6.24 9.07
N LYS A 276 7.79 5.27 8.16
CA LYS A 276 7.15 5.25 6.85
C LYS A 276 6.02 4.24 6.80
N ILE A 277 5.06 4.47 5.89
CA ILE A 277 3.87 3.64 5.70
C ILE A 277 4.28 2.25 5.22
N VAL A 278 3.60 1.21 5.72
CA VAL A 278 3.70 -0.15 5.18
C VAL A 278 2.33 -0.76 4.99
N ILE A 279 2.10 -1.30 3.78
CA ILE A 279 0.88 -2.02 3.40
C ILE A 279 1.25 -3.50 3.22
N THR A 280 0.53 -4.41 3.89
CA THR A 280 0.62 -5.84 3.61
C THR A 280 -0.48 -6.22 2.63
N ALA A 281 -0.10 -6.77 1.49
CA ALA A 281 -0.99 -6.95 0.35
C ALA A 281 -0.98 -8.38 -0.19
N THR A 282 -2.04 -8.71 -0.94
CA THR A 282 -2.32 -9.94 -1.68
C THR A 282 -2.58 -11.17 -0.81
N GLN A 283 -3.52 -12.00 -1.23
CA GLN A 283 -3.87 -13.29 -0.61
C GLN A 283 -4.20 -13.20 0.89
N MET A 284 -4.84 -12.10 1.33
CA MET A 284 -5.17 -11.90 2.75
C MET A 284 -6.42 -12.71 3.16
N LEU A 285 -7.50 -12.59 2.39
CA LEU A 285 -8.75 -13.34 2.57
C LEU A 285 -9.21 -13.96 1.24
N ASP A 286 -8.28 -14.51 0.48
CA ASP A 286 -8.46 -14.92 -0.93
C ASP A 286 -9.66 -15.86 -1.13
N SER A 287 -9.89 -16.79 -0.20
CA SER A 287 -11.04 -17.70 -0.25
C SER A 287 -12.39 -16.97 -0.19
N MET A 288 -12.43 -15.72 0.31
CA MET A 288 -13.65 -14.90 0.35
C MET A 288 -14.04 -14.33 -1.01
N GLN A 289 -13.26 -14.53 -2.06
CA GLN A 289 -13.74 -14.30 -3.43
C GLN A 289 -14.93 -15.19 -3.76
N GLU A 290 -14.95 -16.43 -3.26
CA GLU A 290 -15.97 -17.45 -3.53
C GLU A 290 -16.80 -17.83 -2.29
N ASN A 291 -16.27 -17.62 -1.07
CA ASN A 291 -16.90 -18.07 0.17
C ASN A 291 -17.24 -16.88 1.10
N PRO A 292 -18.38 -16.94 1.83
CA PRO A 292 -18.79 -15.84 2.72
C PRO A 292 -17.96 -15.78 4.03
N ARG A 293 -17.05 -16.73 4.26
CA ARG A 293 -16.18 -16.79 5.42
C ARG A 293 -14.77 -17.21 5.02
N PRO A 294 -13.73 -16.62 5.63
CA PRO A 294 -12.35 -17.00 5.36
C PRO A 294 -11.99 -18.33 6.01
N THR A 295 -10.86 -18.88 5.61
CA THR A 295 -10.21 -19.98 6.29
C THR A 295 -9.57 -19.51 7.61
N ARG A 296 -9.24 -20.45 8.51
CA ARG A 296 -8.51 -20.11 9.74
C ARG A 296 -7.08 -19.62 9.46
N ALA A 297 -6.45 -20.14 8.41
CA ALA A 297 -5.12 -19.72 7.98
C ALA A 297 -5.11 -18.23 7.57
N GLU A 298 -6.11 -17.80 6.78
CA GLU A 298 -6.26 -16.41 6.35
C GLU A 298 -6.52 -15.47 7.54
N VAL A 299 -7.40 -15.84 8.46
CA VAL A 299 -7.63 -15.07 9.70
C VAL A 299 -6.34 -14.91 10.49
N SER A 300 -5.54 -15.98 10.59
CA SER A 300 -4.24 -15.97 11.27
C SER A 300 -3.23 -15.10 10.54
N ASP A 301 -3.21 -15.12 9.21
CA ASP A 301 -2.33 -14.30 8.39
C ASP A 301 -2.59 -12.80 8.54
N VAL A 302 -3.87 -12.39 8.45
CA VAL A 302 -4.28 -11.00 8.70
C VAL A 302 -3.88 -10.55 10.11
N ALA A 303 -4.15 -11.37 11.14
CA ALA A 303 -3.77 -11.06 12.51
C ALA A 303 -2.25 -10.95 12.68
N ASN A 304 -1.46 -11.84 12.06
CA ASN A 304 -0.01 -11.79 12.10
C ASN A 304 0.56 -10.53 11.45
N ALA A 305 0.05 -10.10 10.30
CA ALA A 305 0.46 -8.84 9.67
C ALA A 305 0.25 -7.64 10.63
N ILE A 306 -0.85 -7.63 11.39
CA ILE A 306 -1.13 -6.60 12.39
C ILE A 306 -0.17 -6.70 13.59
N TYR A 307 0.13 -7.92 14.09
CA TYR A 307 1.13 -8.14 15.15
C TYR A 307 2.54 -7.73 14.70
N ASP A 308 2.90 -7.95 13.42
CA ASP A 308 4.15 -7.50 12.83
C ASP A 308 4.25 -5.97 12.82
N GLY A 309 3.10 -5.29 12.77
CA GLY A 309 2.97 -3.83 12.90
C GLY A 309 2.75 -3.12 11.59
N THR A 310 2.10 -3.75 10.60
CA THR A 310 1.68 -3.08 9.36
C THR A 310 0.78 -1.88 9.64
N ASP A 311 0.82 -0.85 8.77
CA ASP A 311 -0.11 0.28 8.85
C ASP A 311 -1.46 -0.05 8.23
N ALA A 312 -1.41 -0.79 7.12
CA ALA A 312 -2.60 -1.16 6.39
C ALA A 312 -2.53 -2.61 5.87
N ILE A 313 -3.70 -3.20 5.69
CA ILE A 313 -3.94 -4.51 5.09
C ILE A 313 -4.81 -4.32 3.85
N MET A 314 -4.56 -5.08 2.78
CA MET A 314 -5.19 -4.86 1.49
C MET A 314 -6.01 -6.06 1.01
N LEU A 315 -7.20 -5.78 0.49
CA LEU A 315 -8.02 -6.70 -0.28
C LEU A 315 -7.83 -6.43 -1.79
N SER A 316 -7.63 -7.48 -2.55
CA SER A 316 -7.44 -7.44 -4.01
C SER A 316 -8.68 -8.00 -4.73
N GLY A 317 -8.65 -9.25 -5.16
CA GLY A 317 -9.76 -9.92 -5.81
C GLY A 317 -11.02 -10.01 -4.94
N GLU A 318 -10.85 -10.13 -3.62
CA GLU A 318 -11.92 -10.25 -2.64
C GLU A 318 -12.91 -9.08 -2.72
N SER A 319 -12.40 -7.86 -2.92
CA SER A 319 -13.23 -6.65 -3.04
C SER A 319 -13.49 -6.23 -4.50
N ALA A 320 -12.61 -6.60 -5.45
CA ALA A 320 -12.70 -6.16 -6.84
C ALA A 320 -13.70 -6.99 -7.69
N GLN A 321 -13.69 -8.31 -7.51
CA GLN A 321 -14.47 -9.26 -8.33
C GLN A 321 -15.13 -10.38 -7.53
N GLY A 322 -14.83 -10.48 -6.23
CA GLY A 322 -15.37 -11.51 -5.34
C GLY A 322 -16.88 -11.40 -5.15
N LYS A 323 -17.50 -12.49 -4.72
CA LYS A 323 -18.94 -12.56 -4.46
C LYS A 323 -19.36 -11.90 -3.15
N TYR A 324 -18.40 -11.64 -2.25
CA TYR A 324 -18.64 -11.18 -0.87
C TYR A 324 -17.78 -9.96 -0.49
N PRO A 325 -17.78 -8.87 -1.29
CA PRO A 325 -16.88 -7.74 -1.07
C PRO A 325 -17.10 -7.02 0.27
N VAL A 326 -18.35 -6.85 0.68
CA VAL A 326 -18.68 -6.16 1.95
C VAL A 326 -18.29 -7.01 3.14
N GLU A 327 -18.62 -8.30 3.11
CA GLU A 327 -18.28 -9.26 4.16
C GLU A 327 -16.76 -9.41 4.32
N ALA A 328 -15.99 -9.30 3.24
CA ALA A 328 -14.53 -9.32 3.28
C ALA A 328 -13.99 -8.10 4.05
N VAL A 329 -14.48 -6.89 3.76
CA VAL A 329 -14.09 -5.68 4.49
C VAL A 329 -14.52 -5.73 5.96
N GLU A 330 -15.75 -6.17 6.24
CA GLU A 330 -16.21 -6.37 7.63
C GLU A 330 -15.36 -7.38 8.39
N THR A 331 -14.95 -8.47 7.72
CA THR A 331 -14.09 -9.49 8.32
C THR A 331 -12.71 -8.93 8.64
N MET A 332 -12.09 -8.19 7.72
CA MET A 332 -10.85 -7.45 7.96
C MET A 332 -10.97 -6.53 9.18
N THR A 333 -12.04 -5.73 9.23
CA THR A 333 -12.32 -4.81 10.34
C THR A 333 -12.45 -5.56 11.67
N LYS A 334 -13.17 -6.67 11.70
CA LYS A 334 -13.36 -7.50 12.91
C LYS A 334 -12.04 -8.11 13.38
N ILE A 335 -11.21 -8.62 12.48
CA ILE A 335 -9.89 -9.17 12.81
C ILE A 335 -8.99 -8.07 13.35
N ALA A 336 -8.96 -6.90 12.68
CA ALA A 336 -8.15 -5.77 13.10
C ALA A 336 -8.51 -5.32 14.52
N LEU A 337 -9.77 -5.03 14.80
CA LEU A 337 -10.25 -4.61 16.13
C LEU A 337 -9.91 -5.64 17.21
N LYS A 338 -10.08 -6.94 16.91
CA LYS A 338 -9.80 -7.99 17.90
C LYS A 338 -8.33 -8.11 18.19
N THR A 339 -7.48 -8.07 17.16
CA THR A 339 -6.02 -8.16 17.29
C THR A 339 -5.46 -6.94 18.00
N GLU A 340 -5.91 -5.74 17.65
CA GLU A 340 -5.50 -4.48 18.28
C GLU A 340 -5.79 -4.45 19.79
N GLY A 341 -6.87 -5.09 20.22
CA GLY A 341 -7.21 -5.24 21.64
C GLY A 341 -6.20 -6.07 22.43
N THR A 342 -5.33 -6.83 21.76
CA THR A 342 -4.33 -7.71 22.39
C THR A 342 -2.89 -7.26 22.17
N LEU A 343 -2.65 -6.14 21.47
CA LEU A 343 -1.31 -5.63 21.22
C LEU A 343 -0.61 -5.18 22.51
N ASP A 344 0.67 -5.51 22.63
CA ASP A 344 1.56 -4.91 23.65
C ASP A 344 2.03 -3.52 23.20
N TYR A 345 1.17 -2.53 23.39
CA TYR A 345 1.44 -1.13 23.05
C TYR A 345 2.73 -0.60 23.69
N ALA A 346 3.04 -1.01 24.92
CA ALA A 346 4.26 -0.59 25.61
C ALA A 346 5.52 -1.13 24.90
N SER A 347 5.50 -2.37 24.45
CA SER A 347 6.61 -2.93 23.67
C SER A 347 6.75 -2.27 22.31
N LEU A 348 5.64 -2.01 21.60
CA LEU A 348 5.64 -1.30 20.32
C LEU A 348 6.23 0.10 20.43
N GLN A 349 5.84 0.85 21.46
CA GLN A 349 6.35 2.18 21.74
C GLN A 349 7.84 2.16 22.07
N ARG A 350 8.31 1.25 22.96
CA ARG A 350 9.75 1.12 23.27
C ARG A 350 10.60 0.85 22.02
N LYS A 351 10.11 0.00 21.10
CA LYS A 351 10.80 -0.24 19.83
C LYS A 351 10.89 1.03 18.98
N ALA A 352 9.79 1.80 18.86
CA ALA A 352 9.77 3.04 18.11
C ALA A 352 10.73 4.09 18.68
N ILE A 353 10.78 4.24 20.02
CA ILE A 353 11.69 5.16 20.71
C ILE A 353 13.16 4.83 20.43
N ARG A 354 13.54 3.55 20.43
CA ARG A 354 14.93 3.13 20.19
C ARG A 354 15.44 3.47 18.78
N THR A 355 14.56 3.60 17.81
CA THR A 355 14.89 3.89 16.41
C THR A 355 14.59 5.34 16.02
N ALA A 356 14.18 6.17 16.98
CA ALA A 356 13.84 7.56 16.74
C ALA A 356 15.09 8.41 16.41
N SER A 357 14.94 9.37 15.50
CA SER A 357 15.95 10.40 15.26
C SER A 357 16.00 11.39 16.44
N LEU A 358 17.11 12.11 16.57
CA LEU A 358 17.27 13.12 17.63
C LEU A 358 16.98 14.52 17.08
N ASP A 359 15.75 14.74 16.57
CA ASP A 359 15.28 16.07 16.20
C ASP A 359 14.20 16.58 17.17
N GLN A 360 13.94 17.90 17.14
CA GLN A 360 12.98 18.55 18.03
C GLN A 360 11.56 17.97 17.89
N SER A 361 11.09 17.75 16.66
CA SER A 361 9.76 17.22 16.41
C SER A 361 9.63 15.79 16.93
N GLU A 362 10.68 14.99 16.79
CA GLU A 362 10.73 13.63 17.31
C GLU A 362 10.69 13.62 18.84
N ALA A 363 11.47 14.49 19.50
CA ALA A 363 11.48 14.59 20.94
C ALA A 363 10.09 14.96 21.52
N ILE A 364 9.36 15.88 20.86
CA ILE A 364 7.99 16.22 21.25
C ILE A 364 7.05 15.02 21.02
N CYS A 365 7.12 14.35 19.87
CA CYS A 365 6.28 13.19 19.59
C CYS A 365 6.54 12.03 20.59
N MET A 366 7.80 11.78 20.94
CA MET A 366 8.16 10.80 21.98
C MET A 366 7.51 11.16 23.33
N SER A 367 7.61 12.43 23.72
CA SER A 367 7.04 12.92 24.99
C SER A 367 5.51 12.79 25.00
N VAL A 368 4.84 13.13 23.90
CA VAL A 368 3.38 12.92 23.72
C VAL A 368 3.03 11.44 23.89
N ALA A 369 3.75 10.55 23.22
CA ALA A 369 3.50 9.12 23.29
C ALA A 369 3.71 8.56 24.72
N GLU A 370 4.75 9.00 25.40
CA GLU A 370 5.03 8.60 26.79
C GLU A 370 3.97 9.08 27.77
N ILE A 371 3.55 10.34 27.67
CA ILE A 371 2.46 10.90 28.47
C ILE A 371 1.16 10.14 28.19
N ALA A 372 0.82 9.93 26.92
CA ALA A 372 -0.38 9.20 26.54
C ALA A 372 -0.45 7.78 27.13
N SER A 373 0.70 7.11 27.22
CA SER A 373 0.79 5.76 27.79
C SER A 373 0.67 5.77 29.33
N LYS A 374 1.22 6.76 30.02
CA LYS A 374 1.25 6.84 31.49
C LYS A 374 -0.05 7.38 32.09
N PHE A 375 -0.69 8.32 31.42
CA PHE A 375 -1.89 9.01 31.92
C PHE A 375 -3.21 8.47 31.36
N ASN A 376 -3.18 7.37 30.60
CA ASN A 376 -4.34 6.77 29.96
C ASN A 376 -5.19 7.82 29.19
N VAL A 377 -4.52 8.62 28.38
CA VAL A 377 -5.12 9.70 27.57
C VAL A 377 -6.12 9.15 26.59
N ALA A 378 -7.31 9.73 26.52
CA ALA A 378 -8.40 9.25 25.65
C ALA A 378 -8.08 9.47 24.16
N ALA A 379 -7.54 10.64 23.81
CA ALA A 379 -7.13 10.98 22.46
C ALA A 379 -5.93 11.93 22.41
N ILE A 380 -5.22 11.91 21.29
CA ILE A 380 -4.17 12.88 20.94
C ILE A 380 -4.72 13.72 19.79
N VAL A 381 -4.91 15.03 20.01
CA VAL A 381 -5.34 15.96 18.97
C VAL A 381 -4.11 16.64 18.39
N ALA A 382 -3.79 16.33 17.14
CA ALA A 382 -2.63 16.85 16.43
C ALA A 382 -3.07 17.84 15.34
N PHE A 383 -2.76 19.14 15.52
CA PHE A 383 -2.94 20.13 14.47
C PHE A 383 -1.78 20.08 13.49
N THR A 384 -2.08 20.00 12.19
CA THR A 384 -1.06 19.80 11.16
C THR A 384 -1.53 20.31 9.80
N ASP A 385 -0.70 21.06 9.09
CA ASP A 385 -1.02 21.54 7.74
C ASP A 385 -0.71 20.46 6.69
N SER A 386 0.43 19.80 6.80
CA SER A 386 0.93 18.80 5.83
C SER A 386 0.76 17.34 6.26
N GLY A 387 0.16 17.08 7.43
CA GLY A 387 0.08 15.75 8.02
C GLY A 387 1.35 15.27 8.75
N PHE A 388 2.43 16.06 8.75
CA PHE A 388 3.72 15.67 9.31
C PHE A 388 3.64 15.20 10.78
N THR A 389 3.05 16.02 11.66
CA THR A 389 2.91 15.70 13.08
C THR A 389 2.12 14.40 13.30
N ALA A 390 1.00 14.22 12.57
CA ALA A 390 0.15 13.03 12.69
C ALA A 390 0.88 11.76 12.22
N ARG A 391 1.63 11.84 11.11
CA ARG A 391 2.47 10.72 10.63
C ARG A 391 3.57 10.36 11.63
N LYS A 392 4.29 11.34 12.15
CA LYS A 392 5.29 11.10 13.21
C LYS A 392 4.67 10.47 14.46
N MET A 393 3.50 10.94 14.91
CA MET A 393 2.79 10.36 16.05
C MET A 393 2.35 8.91 15.81
N SER A 394 1.86 8.58 14.61
CA SER A 394 1.42 7.23 14.21
C SER A 394 2.52 6.18 14.43
N ARG A 395 3.78 6.52 14.20
CA ARG A 395 4.96 5.65 14.40
C ARG A 395 5.04 5.03 15.80
N TYR A 396 4.63 5.79 16.83
CA TYR A 396 4.73 5.36 18.24
C TYR A 396 3.65 4.35 18.65
N ARG A 397 2.68 4.06 17.81
CA ARG A 397 1.63 3.06 18.07
C ARG A 397 0.97 3.24 19.43
N THR A 398 0.50 4.44 19.72
CA THR A 398 -0.18 4.74 20.98
C THR A 398 -1.50 3.99 21.11
N LYS A 399 -1.90 3.65 22.34
CA LYS A 399 -3.23 3.12 22.60
C LYS A 399 -4.32 4.15 22.31
N SER A 400 -4.03 5.43 22.55
CA SER A 400 -4.93 6.56 22.24
C SER A 400 -5.03 6.75 20.73
N MET A 401 -6.23 7.09 20.24
CA MET A 401 -6.44 7.49 18.85
C MET A 401 -5.80 8.86 18.59
N ILE A 402 -5.22 9.03 17.41
CA ILE A 402 -4.68 10.31 16.94
C ILE A 402 -5.75 10.99 16.09
N ILE A 403 -6.28 12.13 16.55
CA ILE A 403 -7.20 12.97 15.78
C ILE A 403 -6.36 14.06 15.11
N ALA A 404 -6.18 13.97 13.80
CA ALA A 404 -5.39 14.92 13.04
C ALA A 404 -6.31 16.02 12.47
N ALA A 405 -6.22 17.23 13.03
CA ALA A 405 -6.97 18.39 12.59
C ALA A 405 -6.14 19.19 11.56
N THR A 406 -6.67 19.37 10.36
CA THR A 406 -5.98 20.05 9.25
C THR A 406 -6.93 20.92 8.44
N PRO A 407 -6.49 22.10 7.94
CA PRO A 407 -7.29 22.94 7.05
C PRO A 407 -7.29 22.47 5.59
N ASN A 408 -6.52 21.43 5.25
CA ASN A 408 -6.32 20.95 3.89
C ASN A 408 -7.07 19.64 3.63
N GLU A 409 -8.03 19.67 2.71
CA GLU A 409 -8.83 18.49 2.33
C GLU A 409 -7.96 17.33 1.82
N GLN A 410 -6.95 17.61 1.01
CA GLN A 410 -6.06 16.57 0.50
C GLN A 410 -5.25 15.92 1.64
N THR A 411 -4.78 16.73 2.60
CA THR A 411 -4.09 16.20 3.78
C THR A 411 -5.01 15.30 4.60
N THR A 412 -6.33 15.58 4.68
CA THR A 412 -7.27 14.69 5.38
C THR A 412 -7.31 13.30 4.72
N ARG A 413 -7.38 13.23 3.39
CA ARG A 413 -7.35 11.96 2.67
C ARG A 413 -5.98 11.28 2.74
N ALA A 414 -4.89 12.03 2.56
CA ALA A 414 -3.53 11.51 2.63
C ALA A 414 -3.17 10.89 4.00
N LEU A 415 -3.87 11.26 5.07
CA LEU A 415 -3.71 10.67 6.40
C LEU A 415 -4.55 9.41 6.62
N ALA A 416 -5.46 9.07 5.72
CA ALA A 416 -6.37 7.93 5.88
C ALA A 416 -5.65 6.57 5.95
N ILE A 417 -4.46 6.44 5.40
CA ILE A 417 -3.64 5.22 5.43
C ILE A 417 -2.80 5.07 6.70
N ASN A 418 -2.62 6.15 7.47
CA ASN A 418 -1.75 6.12 8.64
C ASN A 418 -2.41 5.43 9.83
N TRP A 419 -1.69 4.48 10.42
CA TRP A 419 -2.16 3.69 11.56
C TRP A 419 -2.61 4.56 12.73
N GLY A 420 -3.81 4.30 13.26
CA GLY A 420 -4.36 5.00 14.43
C GLY A 420 -4.70 6.46 14.22
N VAL A 421 -4.63 6.98 12.99
CA VAL A 421 -4.98 8.37 12.66
C VAL A 421 -6.42 8.45 12.16
N LYS A 422 -7.19 9.40 12.72
CA LYS A 422 -8.46 9.89 12.19
C LYS A 422 -8.28 11.36 11.83
N SER A 423 -8.39 11.70 10.56
CA SER A 423 -8.28 13.07 10.08
C SER A 423 -9.61 13.82 10.17
N VAL A 424 -9.54 15.10 10.48
CA VAL A 424 -10.70 16.01 10.56
C VAL A 424 -10.35 17.31 9.85
N LEU A 425 -11.21 17.74 8.91
CA LEU A 425 -11.08 19.05 8.28
C LEU A 425 -11.48 20.14 9.27
N CYS A 426 -10.63 21.15 9.44
CA CYS A 426 -10.89 22.28 10.32
C CYS A 426 -10.54 23.61 9.65
N LYS A 427 -10.89 24.71 10.28
CA LYS A 427 -10.38 26.02 9.87
C LYS A 427 -8.92 26.18 10.30
N GLN A 428 -8.18 27.05 9.61
CA GLN A 428 -6.84 27.45 10.06
C GLN A 428 -6.91 28.03 11.47
N MET A 429 -6.00 27.59 12.33
CA MET A 429 -5.90 28.03 13.73
C MET A 429 -4.58 28.76 13.95
N ASP A 430 -4.64 30.05 14.24
CA ASP A 430 -3.45 30.89 14.35
C ASP A 430 -2.95 31.04 15.79
N THR A 431 -3.72 30.62 16.79
CA THR A 431 -3.37 30.75 18.20
C THR A 431 -3.53 29.42 18.96
N ARG A 432 -2.67 29.22 19.98
CA ARG A 432 -2.78 28.05 20.87
C ARG A 432 -4.14 28.00 21.59
N ALA A 433 -4.66 29.15 22.02
CA ALA A 433 -5.96 29.21 22.70
C ALA A 433 -7.09 28.66 21.80
N ALA A 434 -7.14 29.09 20.53
CA ALA A 434 -8.10 28.59 19.56
C ALA A 434 -7.92 27.08 19.29
N MET A 435 -6.68 26.60 19.20
CA MET A 435 -6.38 25.16 19.04
C MET A 435 -6.88 24.35 20.24
N ILE A 436 -6.67 24.80 21.47
CA ILE A 436 -7.10 24.12 22.69
C ILE A 436 -8.63 24.10 22.79
N GLU A 437 -9.29 25.21 22.48
CA GLU A 437 -10.75 25.29 22.49
C GLU A 437 -11.35 24.33 21.45
N TYR A 438 -10.86 24.37 20.22
CA TYR A 438 -11.32 23.51 19.15
C TYR A 438 -10.99 22.03 19.38
N ALA A 439 -9.84 21.74 20.00
CA ALA A 439 -9.48 20.36 20.36
C ALA A 439 -10.49 19.71 21.29
N GLN A 440 -11.07 20.46 22.22
CA GLN A 440 -12.14 19.95 23.09
C GLN A 440 -13.41 19.63 22.31
N VAL A 441 -13.75 20.45 21.31
CA VAL A 441 -14.93 20.22 20.44
C VAL A 441 -14.75 18.94 19.65
N ILE A 442 -13.66 18.83 18.89
CA ILE A 442 -13.43 17.61 18.06
C ILE A 442 -13.21 16.35 18.89
N ALA A 443 -12.63 16.46 20.07
CA ALA A 443 -12.49 15.33 20.98
C ALA A 443 -13.86 14.78 21.39
N LYS A 444 -14.81 15.64 21.81
CA LYS A 444 -16.18 15.25 22.16
C LYS A 444 -16.94 14.63 20.96
N GLU A 445 -16.77 15.20 19.76
CA GLU A 445 -17.35 14.65 18.54
C GLU A 445 -16.77 13.27 18.19
N ASN A 446 -15.60 12.94 18.74
CA ASN A 446 -14.87 11.69 18.51
C ASN A 446 -14.79 10.81 19.77
N LEU A 447 -15.85 10.77 20.57
CA LEU A 447 -16.08 9.84 21.69
C LEU A 447 -15.24 10.07 22.95
N VAL A 448 -14.68 11.25 23.13
CA VAL A 448 -14.04 11.63 24.40
C VAL A 448 -15.11 12.26 25.31
N GLU A 449 -15.25 11.74 26.52
CA GLU A 449 -16.24 12.22 27.48
C GLU A 449 -15.70 13.38 28.32
N PRO A 450 -16.57 14.29 28.82
CA PRO A 450 -16.15 15.30 29.78
C PRO A 450 -15.47 14.67 31.01
N GLY A 451 -14.37 15.28 31.45
CA GLY A 451 -13.54 14.74 32.52
C GLY A 451 -12.36 13.88 32.08
N GLU A 452 -12.38 13.36 30.85
CA GLU A 452 -11.26 12.63 30.28
C GLU A 452 -10.12 13.56 29.87
N GLN A 453 -8.90 13.03 29.83
CA GLN A 453 -7.70 13.78 29.42
C GLN A 453 -7.40 13.56 27.94
N ILE A 454 -7.01 14.62 27.26
CA ILE A 454 -6.46 14.61 25.90
C ILE A 454 -5.13 15.34 25.85
N ILE A 455 -4.28 15.01 24.89
CA ILE A 455 -3.09 15.78 24.57
C ILE A 455 -3.35 16.59 23.32
N VAL A 456 -3.06 17.88 23.37
CA VAL A 456 -3.04 18.77 22.20
C VAL A 456 -1.60 18.97 21.78
N THR A 457 -1.29 18.75 20.49
CA THR A 457 0.05 18.95 19.93
C THR A 457 -0.04 19.63 18.57
N ALA A 458 0.94 20.47 18.28
CA ALA A 458 1.03 21.17 17.00
C ALA A 458 2.46 21.60 16.67
N GLY A 459 2.68 22.01 15.43
CA GLY A 459 3.86 22.75 15.01
C GLY A 459 3.76 24.25 15.31
N THR A 460 4.77 25.00 14.88
CA THR A 460 4.71 26.45 14.86
C THR A 460 3.78 26.89 13.73
N PRO A 461 2.74 27.70 13.99
CA PRO A 461 1.85 28.18 12.95
C PRO A 461 2.61 28.80 11.76
N GLY A 462 2.25 28.39 10.54
CA GLY A 462 2.89 28.87 9.31
C GLY A 462 4.25 28.23 8.96
N VAL A 463 4.77 27.32 9.81
CA VAL A 463 6.03 26.60 9.55
C VAL A 463 5.76 25.13 9.36
N ALA A 464 5.70 24.67 8.12
CA ALA A 464 5.48 23.27 7.81
C ALA A 464 6.63 22.36 8.32
N GLY A 465 6.31 21.09 8.61
CA GLY A 465 7.30 20.10 9.00
C GLY A 465 7.83 20.25 10.43
N THR A 466 7.15 21.01 11.29
CA THR A 466 7.54 21.18 12.71
C THR A 466 6.51 20.62 13.66
N THR A 467 6.97 20.11 14.81
CA THR A 467 6.14 19.84 15.98
C THR A 467 6.85 20.47 17.16
N SER A 468 6.26 21.48 17.81
CA SER A 468 6.98 22.36 18.72
C SER A 468 6.39 22.45 20.13
N TYR A 469 5.15 21.98 20.35
CA TYR A 469 4.57 21.95 21.68
C TYR A 469 3.63 20.76 21.91
N LEU A 470 3.38 20.50 23.18
CA LEU A 470 2.33 19.60 23.66
C LEU A 470 1.67 20.21 24.91
N GLU A 471 0.40 19.92 25.10
CA GLU A 471 -0.35 20.31 26.30
C GLU A 471 -1.31 19.20 26.70
N LEU A 472 -1.28 18.81 27.99
CA LEU A 472 -2.23 17.84 28.55
C LEU A 472 -3.40 18.63 29.15
N ILE A 473 -4.61 18.38 28.69
CA ILE A 473 -5.81 19.08 29.16
C ILE A 473 -6.91 18.09 29.52
N THR A 474 -7.80 18.53 30.43
CA THR A 474 -9.04 17.80 30.73
C THR A 474 -10.19 18.39 29.91
N VAL A 475 -10.94 17.55 29.24
CA VAL A 475 -12.12 17.95 28.44
C VAL A 475 -13.21 18.43 29.41
N LYS A 476 -13.71 19.64 29.16
CA LYS A 476 -14.73 20.29 30.01
C LYS A 476 -16.14 19.88 29.57
#